data_7321b08c7ad604435c90069f6eeee4ab
#
_entry.id   7321b08c7ad604435c90069f6eeee4ab
#
_cell.length_a   1.000
_cell.length_b   1.000
_cell.length_c   1.000
_cell.angle_alpha   90.00
_cell.angle_beta   90.00
_cell.angle_gamma   90.00
#
_symmetry.space_group_name_H-M   'P 1'
#
loop_
_entity.id
_entity.type
_entity.pdbx_description
1 polymer ?
#
loop_
_entity_poly.entity_id
_entity_poly.type
_entity_poly.pdbx_seq_one_letter_code
_entity_poly.pdbx_strand_id
1 'polypeptide(L)'
;MSLKPLGLLVALGLLGGCASQDGFHYVPPPQTLIAPEAASGWIDKPGWQGRDFMVAAANPLAVDAGYQIIKAGGSAVDAAIAVQLVLTLVEPQSSGIGGGSLMLVWDGKQVAAVDGRETAPAAATDQLFMKEGKPMAFYEGVVGGRSVGAPGTVRALALAHERYGKLPWATLFEPAITLAEQGFVISPRLATLLAKDPYLAGDPDARAYFYQADGTPKTAGTRLTNPALARVLRTLASDGPDAFYRGPLAEAMVAKVHAHPTNPGVLSAADLASYRAKLRDGLCFDYRQSEICGFPTPSSGTIALGQIFGMLESRDMAALKPVQGEQGQLAASSEAIHLYSEAARLAFADRNQYVADVVDVPVTGLLDKGYLAQRGHLIGNRSMGVAQPGNPPRALARGRDATPELPSTSHISIVDKSGMAVAMTSSIEDGFGSRLMVNGYLLNNQLTDFSFTSVDAAGLPVANRVEPGKRPRSSMSPLLVFDKASGELEMSLGSPGGSAIINYVGKALLGTQDWGLNLQQAINLPNFGSRNGPTELEQGRTPDAVVQGLKARGHEVLLNEQTSGLQGVQRHAGGWLGAADPRREGVARGE
;
A
#
# COMPACT_ATOMS: atom_id res chain seq x y z
N MET A 1 60.15 -14.05 -82.76
CA MET A 1 60.46 -12.82 -81.98
C MET A 1 59.80 -13.01 -80.63
N SER A 2 60.60 -13.24 -79.65
CA SER A 2 60.22 -13.76 -78.32
C SER A 2 59.98 -12.54 -77.35
N LEU A 3 58.98 -12.66 -76.57
CA LEU A 3 58.80 -11.88 -75.34
C LEU A 3 58.60 -12.77 -74.15
N LYS A 4 59.54 -12.73 -73.24
CA LYS A 4 59.47 -13.38 -71.93
C LYS A 4 58.58 -12.65 -70.99
N PRO A 5 57.80 -13.34 -70.13
CA PRO A 5 57.11 -12.66 -69.06
C PRO A 5 57.96 -12.57 -67.78
N LEU A 6 57.82 -11.44 -67.12
CA LEU A 6 58.41 -11.07 -65.83
C LEU A 6 57.60 -11.70 -64.71
N GLY A 7 58.28 -12.48 -63.86
CA GLY A 7 57.60 -13.06 -62.66
C GLY A 7 57.34 -12.06 -61.58
N LEU A 8 56.11 -12.03 -61.11
CA LEU A 8 55.68 -11.24 -59.92
C LEU A 8 55.61 -12.20 -58.71
N LEU A 9 56.52 -12.03 -57.76
CA LEU A 9 56.45 -12.69 -56.44
C LEU A 9 55.33 -12.01 -55.64
N VAL A 10 54.29 -12.77 -55.36
CA VAL A 10 53.24 -12.38 -54.39
C VAL A 10 53.67 -12.89 -53.01
N ALA A 11 54.03 -11.98 -52.12
CA ALA A 11 54.25 -12.29 -50.73
C ALA A 11 52.87 -12.47 -50.04
N LEU A 12 52.56 -13.70 -49.63
CA LEU A 12 51.40 -13.96 -48.74
C LEU A 12 51.73 -13.41 -47.34
N GLY A 13 51.18 -12.27 -47.00
CA GLY A 13 51.11 -11.78 -45.65
C GLY A 13 50.04 -12.57 -44.90
N LEU A 14 50.43 -13.37 -43.93
CA LEU A 14 49.56 -13.96 -42.91
C LEU A 14 49.03 -12.86 -42.01
N LEU A 15 47.87 -12.30 -42.32
CA LEU A 15 47.06 -11.53 -41.36
C LEU A 15 46.38 -12.53 -40.44
N GLY A 16 46.98 -12.76 -39.29
CA GLY A 16 46.34 -13.40 -38.14
C GLY A 16 45.22 -12.47 -37.66
N GLY A 17 43.98 -12.73 -38.08
CA GLY A 17 42.79 -12.15 -37.51
C GLY A 17 42.64 -12.67 -36.10
N CYS A 18 42.89 -11.81 -35.09
CA CYS A 18 42.34 -12.01 -33.76
C CYS A 18 40.80 -11.96 -33.88
N ALA A 19 40.17 -13.12 -33.98
CA ALA A 19 38.76 -13.24 -33.72
C ALA A 19 38.59 -12.89 -32.23
N SER A 20 38.11 -11.68 -31.93
CA SER A 20 37.53 -11.35 -30.65
C SER A 20 36.41 -12.36 -30.44
N GLN A 21 36.60 -13.26 -29.49
CA GLN A 21 35.49 -14.00 -28.91
C GLN A 21 34.62 -12.99 -28.17
N ASP A 22 33.72 -12.32 -28.89
CA ASP A 22 32.58 -11.68 -28.29
C ASP A 22 31.74 -12.79 -27.66
N GLY A 23 32.03 -13.06 -26.39
CA GLY A 23 31.27 -13.96 -25.57
C GLY A 23 29.82 -13.53 -25.60
N PHE A 24 28.88 -14.44 -25.78
CA PHE A 24 27.45 -14.23 -25.67
C PHE A 24 27.18 -13.49 -24.35
N HIS A 25 26.84 -12.18 -24.42
CA HIS A 25 26.33 -11.40 -23.29
C HIS A 25 24.82 -11.56 -23.25
N TYR A 26 24.36 -12.40 -22.31
CA TYR A 26 22.95 -12.47 -22.00
C TYR A 26 22.52 -11.10 -21.44
N VAL A 27 21.67 -10.40 -22.19
CA VAL A 27 20.95 -9.22 -21.71
C VAL A 27 19.63 -9.73 -21.14
N PRO A 28 19.45 -9.74 -19.81
CA PRO A 28 18.17 -10.15 -19.25
C PRO A 28 17.07 -9.25 -19.82
N PRO A 29 15.88 -9.80 -20.17
CA PRO A 29 14.76 -8.97 -20.56
C PRO A 29 14.47 -7.94 -19.44
N PRO A 30 13.97 -6.74 -19.77
CA PRO A 30 13.59 -5.79 -18.76
C PRO A 30 12.66 -6.47 -17.78
N GLN A 31 12.99 -6.41 -16.49
CA GLN A 31 12.15 -6.98 -15.44
C GLN A 31 10.84 -6.22 -15.48
N THR A 32 9.78 -6.88 -15.91
CA THR A 32 8.42 -6.35 -15.77
C THR A 32 8.12 -6.35 -14.29
N LEU A 33 7.86 -5.17 -13.72
CA LEU A 33 7.39 -5.06 -12.35
C LEU A 33 6.07 -5.84 -12.27
N ILE A 34 6.08 -6.96 -11.57
CA ILE A 34 4.89 -7.77 -11.36
C ILE A 34 4.02 -6.99 -10.39
N ALA A 35 2.78 -6.69 -10.77
CA ALA A 35 1.82 -6.17 -9.82
C ALA A 35 1.57 -7.28 -8.78
N PRO A 36 2.01 -7.12 -7.52
CA PRO A 36 1.94 -8.19 -6.51
C PRO A 36 0.50 -8.43 -6.04
N GLU A 37 -0.44 -7.64 -6.51
CA GLU A 37 -1.84 -7.77 -6.24
C GLU A 37 -2.59 -8.15 -7.52
N ALA A 38 -3.15 -9.37 -7.54
CA ALA A 38 -4.06 -9.77 -8.59
C ALA A 38 -5.51 -9.60 -8.12
N ALA A 39 -6.39 -9.23 -9.04
CA ALA A 39 -7.82 -9.33 -8.82
C ALA A 39 -8.22 -10.81 -8.63
N SER A 40 -9.21 -11.03 -7.74
CA SER A 40 -9.85 -12.36 -7.60
C SER A 40 -10.87 -12.63 -8.73
N GLY A 41 -10.98 -11.73 -9.68
CA GLY A 41 -12.08 -11.57 -10.60
C GLY A 41 -13.09 -10.56 -10.05
N TRP A 42 -14.12 -10.23 -10.84
CA TRP A 42 -15.17 -9.32 -10.41
C TRP A 42 -16.29 -10.12 -9.73
N ILE A 43 -16.60 -9.76 -8.47
CA ILE A 43 -17.73 -10.31 -7.73
C ILE A 43 -18.59 -9.14 -7.25
N ASP A 44 -19.81 -9.02 -7.75
CA ASP A 44 -20.72 -7.97 -7.31
C ASP A 44 -20.93 -7.99 -5.80
N LYS A 45 -20.81 -6.81 -5.19
CA LYS A 45 -21.02 -6.61 -3.76
C LYS A 45 -22.32 -5.81 -3.56
N PRO A 46 -23.23 -6.31 -2.72
CA PRO A 46 -24.53 -5.64 -2.54
C PRO A 46 -24.44 -4.36 -1.71
N GLY A 47 -23.32 -4.18 -0.95
CA GLY A 47 -23.32 -3.34 0.24
C GLY A 47 -24.09 -4.01 1.39
N TRP A 48 -23.59 -3.92 2.60
CA TRP A 48 -24.19 -4.57 3.78
C TRP A 48 -24.74 -3.51 4.72
N GLN A 49 -25.97 -3.70 5.18
CA GLN A 49 -26.58 -2.79 6.14
C GLN A 49 -26.44 -3.33 7.55
N GLY A 50 -26.16 -2.45 8.51
CA GLY A 50 -26.17 -2.71 9.93
C GLY A 50 -26.66 -1.46 10.67
N ARG A 51 -27.44 -1.67 11.74
CA ARG A 51 -27.97 -0.56 12.52
C ARG A 51 -26.99 -0.06 13.56
N ASP A 52 -26.39 -0.98 14.29
CA ASP A 52 -25.67 -0.68 15.53
C ASP A 52 -24.14 -0.62 15.34
N PHE A 53 -23.61 -1.46 14.46
CA PHE A 53 -22.17 -1.52 14.17
C PHE A 53 -21.90 -2.14 12.79
N MET A 54 -20.66 -1.97 12.30
CA MET A 54 -20.22 -2.54 11.02
C MET A 54 -18.73 -2.85 11.04
N VAL A 55 -18.36 -4.00 10.47
CA VAL A 55 -16.97 -4.44 10.23
C VAL A 55 -16.79 -4.69 8.75
N ALA A 56 -15.82 -4.05 8.11
CA ALA A 56 -15.44 -4.27 6.72
C ALA A 56 -13.92 -4.54 6.63
N ALA A 57 -13.53 -5.63 5.96
CA ALA A 57 -12.13 -6.01 5.79
C ALA A 57 -11.91 -6.88 4.56
N ALA A 58 -10.64 -7.13 4.22
CA ALA A 58 -10.20 -7.76 2.98
C ALA A 58 -10.57 -9.26 2.85
N ASN A 59 -10.99 -9.93 3.94
CA ASN A 59 -11.28 -11.37 3.92
C ASN A 59 -12.48 -11.71 4.82
N PRO A 60 -13.39 -12.60 4.40
CA PRO A 60 -14.58 -12.98 5.17
C PRO A 60 -14.28 -13.54 6.57
N LEU A 61 -13.23 -14.36 6.73
CA LEU A 61 -12.84 -14.92 8.05
C LEU A 61 -12.36 -13.83 9.00
N ALA A 62 -11.66 -12.83 8.49
CA ALA A 62 -11.22 -11.69 9.27
C ALA A 62 -12.41 -10.81 9.69
N VAL A 63 -13.38 -10.58 8.79
CA VAL A 63 -14.62 -9.85 9.11
C VAL A 63 -15.42 -10.59 10.18
N ASP A 64 -15.54 -11.91 10.09
CA ASP A 64 -16.24 -12.72 11.09
C ASP A 64 -15.57 -12.63 12.47
N ALA A 65 -14.24 -12.65 12.54
CA ALA A 65 -13.50 -12.46 13.79
C ALA A 65 -13.83 -11.09 14.42
N GLY A 66 -13.74 -10.00 13.67
CA GLY A 66 -14.09 -8.67 14.17
C GLY A 66 -15.55 -8.55 14.60
N TYR A 67 -16.48 -9.13 13.83
CA TYR A 67 -17.89 -9.19 14.18
C TYR A 67 -18.13 -9.90 15.53
N GLN A 68 -17.52 -11.06 15.73
CA GLN A 68 -17.67 -11.80 16.98
C GLN A 68 -17.09 -11.05 18.18
N ILE A 69 -15.96 -10.37 18.02
CA ILE A 69 -15.36 -9.52 19.05
C ILE A 69 -16.30 -8.38 19.45
N ILE A 70 -16.94 -7.69 18.50
CA ILE A 70 -17.93 -6.63 18.82
C ILE A 70 -19.16 -7.23 19.52
N LYS A 71 -19.62 -8.41 19.08
CA LYS A 71 -20.73 -9.12 19.74
C LYS A 71 -20.41 -9.51 21.19
N ALA A 72 -19.16 -9.81 21.47
CA ALA A 72 -18.68 -10.10 22.81
C ALA A 72 -18.50 -8.85 23.70
N GLY A 73 -18.81 -7.64 23.18
CA GLY A 73 -18.69 -6.38 23.91
C GLY A 73 -17.38 -5.63 23.67
N GLY A 74 -16.57 -6.05 22.72
CA GLY A 74 -15.33 -5.39 22.32
C GLY A 74 -15.57 -4.03 21.65
N SER A 75 -14.55 -3.20 21.67
CA SER A 75 -14.49 -1.93 20.96
C SER A 75 -14.15 -2.13 19.47
N ALA A 76 -14.26 -1.06 18.66
CA ALA A 76 -13.78 -1.06 17.28
C ALA A 76 -12.28 -1.39 17.20
N VAL A 77 -11.49 -0.97 18.18
CA VAL A 77 -10.05 -1.28 18.28
C VAL A 77 -9.83 -2.76 18.60
N ASP A 78 -10.58 -3.34 19.54
CA ASP A 78 -10.51 -4.78 19.84
C ASP A 78 -10.81 -5.61 18.58
N ALA A 79 -11.85 -5.23 17.85
CA ALA A 79 -12.22 -5.88 16.61
C ALA A 79 -11.14 -5.74 15.54
N ALA A 80 -10.54 -4.54 15.38
CA ALA A 80 -9.46 -4.31 14.42
C ALA A 80 -8.21 -5.17 14.72
N ILE A 81 -7.90 -5.38 15.99
CA ILE A 81 -6.81 -6.28 16.42
C ILE A 81 -7.10 -7.71 15.97
N ALA A 82 -8.27 -8.26 16.30
CA ALA A 82 -8.64 -9.62 15.91
C ALA A 82 -8.66 -9.80 14.38
N VAL A 83 -9.21 -8.82 13.64
CA VAL A 83 -9.20 -8.77 12.17
C VAL A 83 -7.77 -8.84 11.64
N GLN A 84 -6.86 -8.01 12.16
CA GLN A 84 -5.47 -7.96 11.70
C GLN A 84 -4.71 -9.26 11.99
N LEU A 85 -4.94 -9.86 13.14
CA LEU A 85 -4.32 -11.14 13.49
C LEU A 85 -4.79 -12.27 12.54
N VAL A 86 -6.07 -12.28 12.18
CA VAL A 86 -6.61 -13.24 11.20
C VAL A 86 -6.07 -12.94 9.79
N LEU A 87 -5.96 -11.67 9.39
CA LEU A 87 -5.37 -11.30 8.08
C LEU A 87 -3.92 -11.79 7.94
N THR A 88 -3.16 -11.87 9.02
CA THR A 88 -1.81 -12.47 9.00
C THR A 88 -1.81 -13.92 8.49
N LEU A 89 -2.92 -14.65 8.66
CA LEU A 89 -3.11 -16.02 8.17
C LEU A 89 -3.67 -16.07 6.76
N VAL A 90 -4.78 -15.33 6.54
CA VAL A 90 -5.63 -15.49 5.33
C VAL A 90 -5.25 -14.56 4.20
N GLU A 91 -4.52 -13.48 4.49
CA GLU A 91 -3.96 -12.51 3.55
C GLU A 91 -2.44 -12.34 3.76
N PRO A 92 -1.66 -13.45 3.91
CA PRO A 92 -0.25 -13.38 4.26
C PRO A 92 0.60 -12.67 3.21
N GLN A 93 0.13 -12.60 1.97
CA GLN A 93 0.78 -11.87 0.88
C GLN A 93 0.66 -10.37 0.99
N SER A 94 -0.25 -9.85 1.82
CA SER A 94 -0.60 -8.43 1.85
C SER A 94 -0.21 -7.73 3.15
N SER A 95 -0.45 -8.37 4.30
CA SER A 95 -0.23 -7.77 5.62
C SER A 95 0.03 -8.83 6.71
N GLY A 96 0.51 -8.40 7.86
CA GLY A 96 0.73 -9.31 8.99
C GLY A 96 1.54 -8.70 10.11
N ILE A 97 1.76 -9.52 11.15
CA ILE A 97 2.52 -9.11 12.35
C ILE A 97 4.01 -8.82 12.05
N GLY A 98 4.54 -9.34 10.93
CA GLY A 98 5.90 -9.06 10.47
C GLY A 98 6.05 -7.75 9.69
N GLY A 99 5.01 -6.93 9.61
CA GLY A 99 4.97 -5.66 8.91
C GLY A 99 4.63 -4.46 9.77
N GLY A 100 4.03 -3.44 9.13
CA GLY A 100 3.61 -2.21 9.78
C GLY A 100 2.16 -1.85 9.50
N SER A 101 1.67 -0.86 10.25
CA SER A 101 0.30 -0.38 10.12
C SER A 101 0.17 1.09 10.46
N LEU A 102 -0.82 1.73 9.84
CA LEU A 102 -1.29 3.07 10.13
C LEU A 102 -2.76 3.00 10.50
N MET A 103 -3.10 3.33 11.75
CA MET A 103 -4.46 3.24 12.27
C MET A 103 -4.96 4.61 12.70
N LEU A 104 -6.14 5.00 12.24
CA LEU A 104 -6.90 6.11 12.80
C LEU A 104 -7.97 5.57 13.74
N VAL A 105 -8.15 6.24 14.86
CA VAL A 105 -9.21 5.94 15.84
C VAL A 105 -9.99 7.22 16.11
N TRP A 106 -11.30 7.18 15.90
CA TRP A 106 -12.26 8.17 16.39
C TRP A 106 -12.88 7.65 17.68
N ASP A 107 -12.68 8.35 18.77
CA ASP A 107 -13.18 7.97 20.10
C ASP A 107 -14.49 8.67 20.49
N GLY A 108 -15.11 9.36 19.55
CA GLY A 108 -16.28 10.21 19.77
C GLY A 108 -15.94 11.67 20.07
N LYS A 109 -14.65 12.03 20.13
CA LYS A 109 -14.19 13.39 20.46
C LYS A 109 -13.04 13.87 19.58
N GLN A 110 -12.08 12.99 19.28
CA GLN A 110 -10.88 13.34 18.52
C GLN A 110 -10.41 12.17 17.67
N VAL A 111 -9.69 12.49 16.60
CA VAL A 111 -9.02 11.51 15.74
C VAL A 111 -7.58 11.33 16.21
N ALA A 112 -7.28 10.16 16.71
CA ALA A 112 -5.93 9.75 17.04
C ALA A 112 -5.32 8.90 15.91
N ALA A 113 -4.04 9.09 15.61
CA ALA A 113 -3.30 8.34 14.61
C ALA A 113 -2.22 7.48 15.29
N VAL A 114 -2.37 6.15 15.24
CA VAL A 114 -1.43 5.19 15.79
C VAL A 114 -0.46 4.74 14.70
N ASP A 115 0.81 5.17 14.83
CA ASP A 115 1.88 4.95 13.88
C ASP A 115 2.67 3.69 14.24
N GLY A 116 2.38 2.62 13.53
CA GLY A 116 3.12 1.36 13.54
C GLY A 116 3.97 1.14 12.29
N ARG A 117 4.41 2.21 11.61
CA ARG A 117 5.31 2.11 10.45
C ARG A 117 6.64 1.53 10.88
N GLU A 118 7.25 0.71 10.04
CA GLU A 118 8.55 0.11 10.27
C GLU A 118 9.64 1.19 10.39
N THR A 119 10.73 0.85 11.09
CA THR A 119 11.91 1.72 11.14
C THR A 119 13.11 1.06 10.49
N ALA A 120 13.94 1.87 9.85
CA ALA A 120 15.24 1.42 9.38
C ALA A 120 16.12 1.02 10.57
N PRO A 121 16.87 -0.10 10.49
CA PRO A 121 17.85 -0.48 11.50
C PRO A 121 18.89 0.60 11.74
N ALA A 122 19.48 0.64 12.94
CA ALA A 122 20.53 1.60 13.29
C ALA A 122 21.77 1.49 12.40
N ALA A 123 22.03 0.33 11.83
CA ALA A 123 23.12 0.09 10.91
C ALA A 123 22.79 0.41 9.44
N ALA A 124 21.54 0.79 9.12
CA ALA A 124 21.14 1.16 7.76
C ALA A 124 21.73 2.53 7.39
N THR A 125 22.29 2.61 6.19
CA THR A 125 22.85 3.84 5.62
C THR A 125 22.19 4.14 4.27
N ASP A 126 22.48 5.30 3.71
CA ASP A 126 22.06 5.71 2.37
C ASP A 126 22.64 4.82 1.24
N GLN A 127 23.55 3.89 1.58
CA GLN A 127 24.09 2.88 0.68
C GLN A 127 23.32 1.54 0.73
N LEU A 128 22.24 1.45 1.53
CA LEU A 128 21.51 0.20 1.76
C LEU A 128 21.07 -0.45 0.45
N PHE A 129 20.60 0.33 -0.52
CA PHE A 129 20.12 -0.15 -1.83
C PHE A 129 21.06 0.20 -2.99
N MET A 130 22.35 0.43 -2.67
CA MET A 130 23.39 0.67 -3.67
C MET A 130 24.28 -0.56 -3.84
N LYS A 131 24.68 -0.84 -5.07
CA LYS A 131 25.63 -1.88 -5.44
C LYS A 131 26.60 -1.34 -6.49
N GLU A 132 27.89 -1.40 -6.23
CA GLU A 132 28.93 -0.88 -7.14
C GLU A 132 28.68 0.57 -7.57
N GLY A 133 28.20 1.41 -6.65
CA GLY A 133 27.91 2.83 -6.89
C GLY A 133 26.65 3.12 -7.71
N LYS A 134 25.79 2.10 -7.96
CA LYS A 134 24.51 2.23 -8.68
C LYS A 134 23.34 1.74 -7.83
N PRO A 135 22.13 2.28 -8.02
CA PRO A 135 20.94 1.70 -7.41
C PRO A 135 20.76 0.24 -7.84
N MET A 136 20.40 -0.62 -6.88
CA MET A 136 20.06 -2.02 -7.15
C MET A 136 18.81 -2.11 -8.03
N ALA A 137 18.67 -3.23 -8.78
CA ALA A 137 17.39 -3.57 -9.37
C ALA A 137 16.34 -3.76 -8.25
N PHE A 138 15.09 -3.38 -8.51
CA PHE A 138 14.08 -3.31 -7.44
C PHE A 138 13.93 -4.64 -6.68
N TYR A 139 13.69 -5.75 -7.39
CA TYR A 139 13.54 -7.06 -6.74
C TYR A 139 14.84 -7.63 -6.15
N GLU A 140 16.01 -7.17 -6.60
CA GLU A 140 17.27 -7.46 -5.93
C GLU A 140 17.32 -6.77 -4.54
N GLY A 141 16.70 -5.60 -4.42
CA GLY A 141 16.51 -4.92 -3.14
C GLY A 141 15.44 -5.57 -2.26
N VAL A 142 14.32 -6.03 -2.85
CA VAL A 142 13.14 -6.57 -2.14
C VAL A 142 13.42 -7.92 -1.49
N VAL A 143 13.91 -8.91 -2.28
CA VAL A 143 14.00 -10.30 -1.83
C VAL A 143 15.18 -10.53 -0.89
N GLY A 144 14.90 -10.88 0.36
CA GLY A 144 15.91 -11.15 1.37
C GLY A 144 15.90 -10.19 2.56
N GLY A 145 16.92 -10.31 3.42
CA GLY A 145 16.97 -9.60 4.70
C GLY A 145 17.22 -8.10 4.62
N ARG A 146 17.85 -7.62 3.53
CA ARG A 146 18.22 -6.21 3.34
C ARG A 146 17.05 -5.25 3.45
N SER A 147 15.90 -5.65 2.92
CA SER A 147 14.69 -4.85 2.86
C SER A 147 13.85 -4.83 4.15
N VAL A 148 14.20 -5.67 5.13
CA VAL A 148 13.39 -5.85 6.34
C VAL A 148 13.64 -4.71 7.31
N GLY A 149 12.57 -3.92 7.58
CA GLY A 149 12.52 -2.96 8.66
C GLY A 149 12.03 -3.58 9.96
N ALA A 150 12.31 -2.92 11.09
CA ALA A 150 11.78 -3.34 12.39
C ALA A 150 10.25 -3.29 12.36
N PRO A 151 9.53 -4.42 12.51
CA PRO A 151 8.08 -4.49 12.38
C PRO A 151 7.36 -3.65 13.44
N GLY A 152 6.28 -2.99 13.04
CA GLY A 152 5.55 -2.07 13.93
C GLY A 152 4.15 -2.50 14.30
N THR A 153 3.53 -3.43 13.54
CA THR A 153 2.11 -3.79 13.71
C THR A 153 1.79 -4.19 15.13
N VAL A 154 2.54 -5.13 15.75
CA VAL A 154 2.25 -5.62 17.11
C VAL A 154 2.31 -4.49 18.14
N ARG A 155 3.28 -3.57 18.06
CA ARG A 155 3.36 -2.40 18.96
C ARG A 155 2.21 -1.42 18.74
N ALA A 156 1.78 -1.22 17.49
CA ALA A 156 0.65 -0.34 17.18
C ALA A 156 -0.66 -0.90 17.74
N LEU A 157 -0.90 -2.20 17.55
CA LEU A 157 -2.06 -2.88 18.12
C LEU A 157 -2.08 -2.80 19.65
N ALA A 158 -0.93 -3.01 20.30
CA ALA A 158 -0.82 -2.92 21.75
C ALA A 158 -1.06 -1.49 22.27
N LEU A 159 -0.48 -0.48 21.61
CA LEU A 159 -0.69 0.93 21.96
C LEU A 159 -2.16 1.34 21.80
N ALA A 160 -2.82 0.88 20.73
CA ALA A 160 -4.24 1.13 20.51
C ALA A 160 -5.10 0.43 21.56
N HIS A 161 -4.80 -0.83 21.88
CA HIS A 161 -5.50 -1.60 22.92
C HIS A 161 -5.37 -0.97 24.31
N GLU A 162 -4.19 -0.53 24.70
CA GLU A 162 -3.96 0.14 25.99
C GLU A 162 -4.90 1.36 26.19
N ARG A 163 -5.21 2.09 25.08
CA ARG A 163 -6.01 3.31 25.14
C ARG A 163 -7.50 3.11 24.92
N TYR A 164 -7.87 2.17 24.07
CA TYR A 164 -9.22 2.05 23.53
C TYR A 164 -9.80 0.63 23.64
N GLY A 165 -9.03 -0.34 24.09
CA GLY A 165 -9.48 -1.71 24.30
C GLY A 165 -10.50 -1.83 25.43
N LYS A 166 -11.43 -2.76 25.29
CA LYS A 166 -12.45 -3.10 26.29
C LYS A 166 -12.33 -4.54 26.76
N LEU A 167 -11.97 -5.45 25.85
CA LEU A 167 -11.78 -6.87 26.18
C LEU A 167 -10.32 -7.14 26.59
N PRO A 168 -10.07 -8.20 27.37
CA PRO A 168 -8.71 -8.62 27.69
C PRO A 168 -7.89 -8.88 26.41
N TRP A 169 -6.64 -8.44 26.39
CA TRP A 169 -5.72 -8.61 25.26
C TRP A 169 -5.70 -10.03 24.70
N ALA A 170 -5.59 -11.04 25.57
CA ALA A 170 -5.52 -12.45 25.19
C ALA A 170 -6.76 -12.92 24.40
N THR A 171 -7.94 -12.40 24.72
CA THR A 171 -9.19 -12.75 24.04
C THR A 171 -9.16 -12.42 22.55
N LEU A 172 -8.44 -11.35 22.15
CA LEU A 172 -8.40 -10.87 20.79
C LEU A 172 -7.59 -11.79 19.84
N PHE A 173 -6.79 -12.68 20.40
CA PHE A 173 -5.98 -13.66 19.68
C PHE A 173 -6.71 -14.97 19.37
N GLU A 174 -7.76 -15.27 20.11
CA GLU A 174 -8.53 -16.53 20.01
C GLU A 174 -8.95 -16.88 18.56
N PRO A 175 -9.54 -15.95 17.76
CA PRO A 175 -9.94 -16.28 16.40
C PRO A 175 -8.76 -16.72 15.52
N ALA A 176 -7.65 -15.99 15.59
CA ALA A 176 -6.47 -16.29 14.79
C ALA A 176 -5.77 -17.58 15.24
N ILE A 177 -5.68 -17.83 16.55
CA ILE A 177 -5.13 -19.07 17.11
C ILE A 177 -5.97 -20.25 16.64
N THR A 178 -7.29 -20.17 16.76
CA THR A 178 -8.21 -21.22 16.33
C THR A 178 -8.06 -21.54 14.84
N LEU A 179 -8.03 -20.52 13.98
CA LEU A 179 -7.83 -20.71 12.54
C LEU A 179 -6.43 -21.25 12.20
N ALA A 180 -5.40 -20.87 12.94
CA ALA A 180 -4.06 -21.38 12.74
C ALA A 180 -3.95 -22.87 13.09
N GLU A 181 -4.62 -23.33 14.12
CA GLU A 181 -4.61 -24.72 14.60
C GLU A 181 -5.56 -25.63 13.81
N GLN A 182 -6.81 -25.18 13.63
CA GLN A 182 -7.83 -25.98 12.94
C GLN A 182 -7.74 -25.87 11.41
N GLY A 183 -7.05 -24.86 10.93
CA GLY A 183 -6.85 -24.58 9.50
C GLY A 183 -7.95 -23.73 8.88
N PHE A 184 -7.56 -23.04 7.85
CA PHE A 184 -8.42 -22.26 6.95
C PHE A 184 -8.24 -22.74 5.50
N VAL A 185 -9.15 -22.35 4.63
CA VAL A 185 -9.11 -22.74 3.21
C VAL A 185 -8.36 -21.66 2.42
N ILE A 186 -7.37 -22.08 1.62
CA ILE A 186 -6.67 -21.20 0.68
C ILE A 186 -7.69 -20.60 -0.29
N SER A 187 -7.76 -19.28 -0.32
CA SER A 187 -8.66 -18.56 -1.21
C SER A 187 -8.18 -18.57 -2.68
N PRO A 188 -9.05 -18.32 -3.65
CA PRO A 188 -8.66 -18.18 -5.06
C PRO A 188 -7.58 -17.11 -5.27
N ARG A 189 -7.66 -15.99 -4.54
CA ARG A 189 -6.68 -14.91 -4.63
C ARG A 189 -5.31 -15.34 -4.10
N LEU A 190 -5.24 -15.92 -2.91
CA LEU A 190 -3.99 -16.42 -2.34
C LEU A 190 -3.35 -17.47 -3.27
N ALA A 191 -4.13 -18.42 -3.80
CA ALA A 191 -3.65 -19.43 -4.73
C ALA A 191 -3.09 -18.82 -6.03
N THR A 192 -3.78 -17.81 -6.58
CA THR A 192 -3.31 -17.09 -7.79
C THR A 192 -1.97 -16.40 -7.55
N LEU A 193 -1.82 -15.74 -6.39
CA LEU A 193 -0.60 -15.01 -6.04
C LEU A 193 0.57 -15.97 -5.73
N LEU A 194 0.31 -17.11 -5.06
CA LEU A 194 1.30 -18.16 -4.87
C LEU A 194 1.82 -18.73 -6.19
N ALA A 195 0.94 -18.89 -7.19
CA ALA A 195 1.32 -19.38 -8.50
C ALA A 195 2.13 -18.36 -9.34
N LYS A 196 1.92 -17.07 -9.07
CA LYS A 196 2.58 -15.98 -9.80
C LYS A 196 3.91 -15.55 -9.19
N ASP A 197 4.13 -15.78 -7.88
CA ASP A 197 5.37 -15.32 -7.22
C ASP A 197 6.55 -16.24 -7.55
N PRO A 198 7.63 -15.70 -8.19
CA PRO A 198 8.77 -16.51 -8.60
C PRO A 198 9.83 -16.70 -7.51
N TYR A 199 9.70 -16.03 -6.36
CA TYR A 199 10.76 -15.95 -5.35
C TYR A 199 10.43 -16.69 -4.05
N LEU A 200 9.14 -16.75 -3.66
CA LEU A 200 8.69 -17.24 -2.35
C LEU A 200 9.16 -18.68 -2.07
N ALA A 201 9.16 -19.55 -3.08
CA ALA A 201 9.62 -20.93 -2.96
C ALA A 201 11.13 -21.05 -2.66
N GLY A 202 11.89 -19.97 -2.78
CA GLY A 202 13.32 -19.91 -2.42
C GLY A 202 13.57 -19.92 -0.91
N ASP A 203 12.61 -19.49 -0.09
CA ASP A 203 12.69 -19.60 1.35
C ASP A 203 12.22 -20.99 1.82
N PRO A 204 13.04 -21.74 2.58
CA PRO A 204 12.68 -23.10 3.00
C PRO A 204 11.39 -23.20 3.83
N ASP A 205 11.15 -22.25 4.73
CA ASP A 205 9.97 -22.26 5.61
C ASP A 205 8.71 -21.92 4.80
N ALA A 206 8.78 -20.91 3.93
CA ALA A 206 7.68 -20.55 3.05
C ALA A 206 7.38 -21.67 2.03
N ARG A 207 8.41 -22.32 1.51
CA ARG A 207 8.25 -23.48 0.63
C ARG A 207 7.53 -24.63 1.33
N ALA A 208 7.94 -24.98 2.52
CA ALA A 208 7.29 -26.04 3.30
C ALA A 208 5.82 -25.72 3.61
N TYR A 209 5.51 -24.45 3.82
CA TYR A 209 4.17 -24.01 4.19
C TYR A 209 3.22 -23.85 3.00
N PHE A 210 3.66 -23.21 1.91
CA PHE A 210 2.79 -22.81 0.79
C PHE A 210 2.84 -23.76 -0.42
N TYR A 211 3.81 -24.66 -0.49
CA TYR A 211 4.00 -25.51 -1.67
C TYR A 211 3.84 -26.99 -1.34
N GLN A 212 3.60 -27.79 -2.37
CA GLN A 212 3.58 -29.25 -2.32
C GLN A 212 5.01 -29.80 -2.29
N ALA A 213 5.17 -31.10 -2.02
CA ALA A 213 6.47 -31.76 -2.00
C ALA A 213 7.19 -31.70 -3.35
N ASP A 214 6.45 -31.67 -4.46
CA ASP A 214 6.98 -31.53 -5.83
C ASP A 214 7.36 -30.09 -6.20
N GLY A 215 7.15 -29.12 -5.29
CA GLY A 215 7.45 -27.71 -5.50
C GLY A 215 6.34 -26.91 -6.18
N THR A 216 5.19 -27.51 -6.50
CA THR A 216 4.03 -26.79 -7.02
C THR A 216 3.31 -26.04 -5.89
N PRO A 217 2.75 -24.84 -6.14
CA PRO A 217 2.00 -24.12 -5.13
C PRO A 217 0.72 -24.86 -4.74
N LYS A 218 0.34 -24.77 -3.47
CA LYS A 218 -0.95 -25.28 -3.00
C LYS A 218 -2.09 -24.51 -3.65
N THR A 219 -3.15 -25.23 -4.04
CA THR A 219 -4.28 -24.68 -4.81
C THR A 219 -5.39 -24.15 -3.91
N ALA A 220 -6.27 -23.31 -4.48
CA ALA A 220 -7.51 -22.88 -3.84
C ALA A 220 -8.32 -24.10 -3.38
N GLY A 221 -8.98 -23.96 -2.21
CA GLY A 221 -9.72 -25.06 -1.60
C GLY A 221 -8.87 -25.97 -0.67
N THR A 222 -7.54 -25.90 -0.75
CA THR A 222 -6.66 -26.65 0.17
C THR A 222 -6.79 -26.08 1.59
N ARG A 223 -6.97 -26.98 2.58
CA ARG A 223 -6.92 -26.57 4.00
C ARG A 223 -5.47 -26.41 4.45
N LEU A 224 -5.18 -25.27 5.05
CA LEU A 224 -3.84 -24.92 5.53
C LEU A 224 -3.87 -24.64 7.03
N THR A 225 -3.03 -25.34 7.79
CA THR A 225 -2.82 -25.11 9.25
C THR A 225 -1.46 -24.45 9.46
N ASN A 226 -1.35 -23.64 10.51
CA ASN A 226 -0.11 -22.94 10.84
C ASN A 226 0.22 -23.05 12.33
N PRO A 227 0.63 -24.23 12.81
CA PRO A 227 0.93 -24.42 14.23
C PRO A 227 2.12 -23.60 14.73
N ALA A 228 3.03 -23.18 13.82
CA ALA A 228 4.13 -22.30 14.18
C ALA A 228 3.61 -20.90 14.55
N LEU A 229 2.76 -20.31 13.73
CA LEU A 229 2.13 -19.02 14.03
C LEU A 229 1.20 -19.12 15.23
N ALA A 230 0.47 -20.23 15.42
CA ALA A 230 -0.37 -20.43 16.61
C ALA A 230 0.44 -20.30 17.91
N ARG A 231 1.66 -20.88 17.95
CA ARG A 231 2.58 -20.72 19.10
C ARG A 231 2.97 -19.27 19.33
N VAL A 232 3.33 -18.53 18.27
CA VAL A 232 3.64 -17.10 18.36
C VAL A 232 2.45 -16.33 18.94
N LEU A 233 1.27 -16.54 18.39
CA LEU A 233 0.05 -15.85 18.83
C LEU A 233 -0.29 -16.18 20.30
N ARG A 234 -0.11 -17.43 20.76
CA ARG A 234 -0.28 -17.78 22.17
C ARG A 234 0.73 -17.06 23.07
N THR A 235 2.00 -17.01 22.67
CA THR A 235 3.04 -16.27 23.40
C THR A 235 2.69 -14.79 23.50
N LEU A 236 2.24 -14.16 22.40
CA LEU A 236 1.82 -12.75 22.43
C LEU A 236 0.56 -12.52 23.27
N ALA A 237 -0.35 -13.48 23.29
CA ALA A 237 -1.56 -13.41 24.10
C ALA A 237 -1.25 -13.50 25.62
N SER A 238 -0.32 -14.39 26.02
CA SER A 238 0.03 -14.61 27.44
C SER A 238 1.08 -13.63 27.97
N ASP A 239 2.15 -13.39 27.20
CA ASP A 239 3.35 -12.67 27.67
C ASP A 239 3.35 -11.19 27.20
N GLY A 240 2.36 -10.84 26.38
CA GLY A 240 2.19 -9.48 25.84
C GLY A 240 3.12 -9.16 24.67
N PRO A 241 3.05 -7.91 24.18
CA PRO A 241 3.72 -7.50 22.95
C PRO A 241 5.26 -7.51 23.04
N ASP A 242 5.83 -7.43 24.25
CA ASP A 242 7.29 -7.44 24.44
C ASP A 242 7.94 -8.73 23.95
N ALA A 243 7.23 -9.86 24.04
CA ALA A 243 7.70 -11.15 23.58
C ALA A 243 8.04 -11.18 22.08
N PHE A 244 7.42 -10.30 21.27
CA PHE A 244 7.73 -10.18 19.83
C PHE A 244 9.06 -9.46 19.57
N TYR A 245 9.43 -8.53 20.45
CA TYR A 245 10.57 -7.63 20.26
C TYR A 245 11.80 -8.00 21.11
N ARG A 246 11.69 -9.02 21.96
CA ARG A 246 12.75 -9.49 22.85
C ARG A 246 12.72 -11.03 22.95
N GLY A 247 13.87 -11.60 23.29
CA GLY A 247 14.01 -13.04 23.51
C GLY A 247 13.86 -13.87 22.23
N PRO A 248 13.39 -15.12 22.32
CA PRO A 248 13.49 -16.10 21.24
C PRO A 248 12.83 -15.72 19.93
N LEU A 249 11.69 -15.01 19.96
CA LEU A 249 11.00 -14.58 18.73
C LEU A 249 11.80 -13.51 17.98
N ALA A 250 12.35 -12.53 18.71
CA ALA A 250 13.21 -11.49 18.15
C ALA A 250 14.53 -12.07 17.62
N GLU A 251 15.14 -12.98 18.35
CA GLU A 251 16.39 -13.65 17.96
C GLU A 251 16.21 -14.46 16.68
N ALA A 252 15.10 -15.20 16.55
CA ALA A 252 14.76 -15.95 15.35
C ALA A 252 14.56 -15.04 14.14
N MET A 253 13.91 -13.89 14.33
CA MET A 253 13.71 -12.88 13.28
C MET A 253 15.06 -12.32 12.79
N VAL A 254 15.94 -11.92 13.72
CA VAL A 254 17.27 -11.40 13.39
C VAL A 254 18.11 -12.46 12.66
N ALA A 255 18.11 -13.70 13.17
CA ALA A 255 18.82 -14.80 12.54
C ALA A 255 18.34 -15.05 11.10
N LYS A 256 16.99 -15.02 10.87
CA LYS A 256 16.41 -15.20 9.53
C LYS A 256 16.83 -14.08 8.57
N VAL A 257 16.82 -12.83 9.03
CA VAL A 257 17.23 -11.65 8.24
C VAL A 257 18.70 -11.72 7.84
N HIS A 258 19.57 -12.18 8.73
CA HIS A 258 21.01 -12.27 8.47
C HIS A 258 21.38 -13.50 7.63
N ALA A 259 20.58 -14.57 7.65
CA ALA A 259 20.92 -15.83 7.02
C ALA A 259 20.66 -15.87 5.51
N HIS A 260 20.07 -14.83 4.90
CA HIS A 260 19.81 -14.86 3.46
C HIS A 260 21.11 -14.90 2.66
N PRO A 261 21.29 -15.90 1.76
CA PRO A 261 22.61 -16.21 1.20
C PRO A 261 23.20 -15.13 0.29
N THR A 262 22.36 -14.35 -0.38
CA THR A 262 22.80 -13.34 -1.37
C THR A 262 22.44 -11.91 -0.99
N ASN A 263 21.46 -11.73 -0.09
CA ASN A 263 20.94 -10.42 0.29
C ASN A 263 20.64 -10.35 1.79
N PRO A 264 21.64 -10.56 2.68
CA PRO A 264 21.45 -10.45 4.12
C PRO A 264 21.09 -9.02 4.54
N GLY A 265 20.31 -8.90 5.61
CA GLY A 265 19.96 -7.61 6.21
C GLY A 265 20.83 -7.22 7.40
N VAL A 266 20.52 -6.05 7.96
CA VAL A 266 21.28 -5.46 9.07
C VAL A 266 20.43 -5.24 10.33
N LEU A 267 19.19 -5.77 10.36
CA LEU A 267 18.30 -5.68 11.51
C LEU A 267 18.93 -6.37 12.72
N SER A 268 18.94 -5.71 13.88
CA SER A 268 19.51 -6.22 15.13
C SER A 268 18.44 -6.42 16.22
N ALA A 269 18.78 -7.20 17.24
CA ALA A 269 17.94 -7.34 18.43
C ALA A 269 17.73 -6.00 19.17
N ALA A 270 18.71 -5.10 19.10
CA ALA A 270 18.62 -3.76 19.68
C ALA A 270 17.59 -2.89 18.91
N ASP A 271 17.53 -2.97 17.59
CA ASP A 271 16.53 -2.28 16.78
C ASP A 271 15.11 -2.73 17.17
N LEU A 272 14.89 -4.03 17.30
CA LEU A 272 13.63 -4.59 17.75
C LEU A 272 13.27 -4.13 19.16
N ALA A 273 14.19 -4.29 20.12
CA ALA A 273 13.97 -3.93 21.53
C ALA A 273 13.71 -2.43 21.74
N SER A 274 14.26 -1.58 20.89
CA SER A 274 14.09 -0.11 20.94
C SER A 274 12.88 0.39 20.15
N TYR A 275 12.27 -0.43 19.28
CA TYR A 275 11.12 -0.02 18.47
C TYR A 275 9.93 0.45 19.35
N ARG A 276 9.34 1.58 18.96
CA ARG A 276 8.14 2.14 19.62
C ARG A 276 7.15 2.58 18.54
N ALA A 277 5.90 2.13 18.67
CA ALA A 277 4.78 2.79 17.98
C ALA A 277 4.61 4.21 18.52
N LYS A 278 4.11 5.12 17.69
CA LYS A 278 3.88 6.53 18.07
C LYS A 278 2.39 6.85 18.03
N LEU A 279 1.95 7.67 18.97
CA LEU A 279 0.67 8.33 18.88
C LEU A 279 0.89 9.70 18.25
N ARG A 280 0.07 10.04 17.26
CA ARG A 280 0.09 11.31 16.54
C ARG A 280 -1.33 11.87 16.48
N ASP A 281 -1.46 13.16 16.21
CA ASP A 281 -2.76 13.76 15.87
C ASP A 281 -3.09 13.45 14.41
N GLY A 282 -4.38 13.24 14.10
CA GLY A 282 -4.85 13.14 12.73
C GLY A 282 -4.56 14.41 11.95
N LEU A 283 -4.34 14.30 10.65
CA LEU A 283 -4.22 15.45 9.75
C LEU A 283 -5.52 15.61 8.98
N CYS A 284 -6.17 16.77 9.14
CA CYS A 284 -7.48 17.01 8.54
C CYS A 284 -7.42 18.13 7.50
N PHE A 285 -8.29 18.05 6.51
CA PHE A 285 -8.56 19.11 5.53
C PHE A 285 -10.05 19.16 5.20
N ASP A 286 -10.51 20.34 4.80
CA ASP A 286 -11.90 20.55 4.40
C ASP A 286 -12.09 20.29 2.91
N TYR A 287 -13.19 19.65 2.53
CA TYR A 287 -13.68 19.60 1.17
C TYR A 287 -15.19 19.59 1.13
N ARG A 288 -15.81 20.55 0.41
CA ARG A 288 -17.26 20.76 0.37
C ARG A 288 -17.84 20.89 1.78
N GLN A 289 -18.76 20.00 2.15
CA GLN A 289 -19.42 19.97 3.45
C GLN A 289 -18.74 19.05 4.47
N SER A 290 -17.62 18.44 4.08
CA SER A 290 -16.95 17.46 4.91
C SER A 290 -15.60 17.94 5.43
N GLU A 291 -15.27 17.52 6.65
CA GLU A 291 -13.91 17.50 7.18
C GLU A 291 -13.37 16.08 6.99
N ILE A 292 -12.23 15.97 6.31
CA ILE A 292 -11.59 14.69 5.98
C ILE A 292 -10.31 14.58 6.77
N CYS A 293 -10.28 13.63 7.72
CA CYS A 293 -9.14 13.38 8.57
C CYS A 293 -8.42 12.09 8.15
N GLY A 294 -7.13 12.16 7.99
CA GLY A 294 -6.29 11.03 7.60
C GLY A 294 -4.99 10.98 8.39
N PHE A 295 -4.11 10.07 7.97
CA PHE A 295 -2.85 9.84 8.67
C PHE A 295 -1.82 10.92 8.31
N PRO A 296 -1.09 11.51 9.29
CA PRO A 296 -0.03 12.48 9.04
C PRO A 296 1.23 11.79 8.48
N THR A 297 2.32 12.53 8.30
CA THR A 297 3.63 11.93 7.99
C THR A 297 4.01 10.88 9.06
N PRO A 298 4.60 9.73 8.63
CA PRO A 298 5.25 9.44 7.36
C PRO A 298 4.32 9.04 6.21
N SER A 299 2.99 9.03 6.38
CA SER A 299 2.09 8.90 5.24
C SER A 299 2.05 10.18 4.40
N SER A 300 2.02 10.00 3.10
CA SER A 300 1.84 11.07 2.12
C SER A 300 0.40 11.18 1.63
N GLY A 301 -0.45 10.20 2.00
CA GLY A 301 -1.78 10.07 1.42
C GLY A 301 -2.70 11.24 1.72
N THR A 302 -2.81 11.63 2.99
CA THR A 302 -3.67 12.74 3.41
C THR A 302 -3.24 14.07 2.80
N ILE A 303 -1.92 14.32 2.73
CA ILE A 303 -1.38 15.54 2.12
C ILE A 303 -1.73 15.56 0.62
N ALA A 304 -1.49 14.46 -0.10
CA ALA A 304 -1.77 14.39 -1.53
C ALA A 304 -3.28 14.52 -1.82
N LEU A 305 -4.14 13.87 -1.05
CA LEU A 305 -5.60 14.01 -1.17
C LEU A 305 -6.05 15.43 -0.87
N GLY A 306 -5.55 16.06 0.20
CA GLY A 306 -5.84 17.45 0.53
C GLY A 306 -5.41 18.42 -0.58
N GLN A 307 -4.27 18.15 -1.24
CA GLN A 307 -3.84 18.91 -2.42
C GLN A 307 -4.77 18.68 -3.61
N ILE A 308 -5.09 17.43 -3.95
CA ILE A 308 -5.99 17.10 -5.07
C ILE A 308 -7.33 17.81 -4.89
N PHE A 309 -7.99 17.62 -3.75
CA PHE A 309 -9.30 18.18 -3.49
C PHE A 309 -9.27 19.69 -3.30
N GLY A 310 -8.22 20.25 -2.70
CA GLY A 310 -8.03 21.68 -2.59
C GLY A 310 -7.84 22.38 -3.95
N MET A 311 -7.16 21.74 -4.91
CA MET A 311 -7.06 22.26 -6.30
C MET A 311 -8.38 22.13 -7.06
N LEU A 312 -9.21 21.15 -6.73
CA LEU A 312 -10.53 20.94 -7.34
C LEU A 312 -11.65 21.74 -6.68
N GLU A 313 -11.41 22.40 -5.56
CA GLU A 313 -12.44 23.13 -4.79
C GLU A 313 -13.21 24.16 -5.63
N SER A 314 -12.51 24.87 -6.52
CA SER A 314 -13.09 25.86 -7.41
C SER A 314 -13.77 25.28 -8.67
N ARG A 315 -13.70 23.96 -8.88
CA ARG A 315 -14.29 23.28 -10.03
C ARG A 315 -15.65 22.70 -9.67
N ASP A 316 -16.61 22.80 -10.58
CA ASP A 316 -17.92 22.17 -10.41
C ASP A 316 -17.86 20.68 -10.76
N MET A 317 -17.22 19.90 -9.88
CA MET A 317 -17.12 18.45 -10.06
C MET A 317 -18.49 17.78 -9.95
N ALA A 318 -19.45 18.39 -9.25
CA ALA A 318 -20.81 17.85 -9.10
C ALA A 318 -21.61 17.85 -10.41
N ALA A 319 -21.30 18.77 -11.33
CA ALA A 319 -21.88 18.78 -12.67
C ALA A 319 -21.33 17.65 -13.58
N LEU A 320 -20.16 17.10 -13.27
CA LEU A 320 -19.46 16.07 -14.04
C LEU A 320 -19.80 14.65 -13.54
N LYS A 321 -21.10 14.36 -13.37
CA LYS A 321 -21.56 13.07 -12.87
C LYS A 321 -21.08 11.91 -13.71
N PRO A 322 -20.96 10.70 -13.11
CA PRO A 322 -20.65 9.48 -13.85
C PRO A 322 -21.66 9.24 -14.97
N VAL A 323 -21.15 8.73 -16.08
CA VAL A 323 -21.91 8.38 -17.27
C VAL A 323 -22.12 6.86 -17.35
N GLN A 324 -23.17 6.44 -18.02
CA GLN A 324 -23.42 5.02 -18.26
C GLN A 324 -22.60 4.57 -19.46
N GLY A 325 -21.78 3.53 -19.29
CA GLY A 325 -21.07 2.89 -20.37
C GLY A 325 -21.96 1.97 -21.20
N GLU A 326 -21.45 1.45 -22.30
CA GLU A 326 -22.18 0.59 -23.25
C GLU A 326 -22.71 -0.71 -22.61
N GLN A 327 -22.04 -1.21 -21.59
CA GLN A 327 -22.43 -2.42 -20.84
C GLN A 327 -23.29 -2.10 -19.60
N GLY A 328 -23.76 -0.86 -19.47
CA GLY A 328 -24.58 -0.42 -18.34
C GLY A 328 -23.82 -0.06 -17.06
N GLN A 329 -22.48 -0.22 -17.03
CA GLN A 329 -21.66 0.19 -15.88
C GLN A 329 -21.57 1.72 -15.79
N LEU A 330 -21.55 2.25 -14.57
CA LEU A 330 -21.22 3.66 -14.33
C LEU A 330 -19.71 3.87 -14.44
N ALA A 331 -19.29 4.96 -15.07
CA ALA A 331 -17.90 5.39 -15.14
C ALA A 331 -17.80 6.91 -15.05
N ALA A 332 -16.71 7.42 -14.47
CA ALA A 332 -16.44 8.86 -14.49
C ALA A 332 -16.27 9.36 -15.93
N SER A 333 -16.74 10.57 -16.21
CA SER A 333 -16.59 11.18 -17.54
C SER A 333 -15.10 11.49 -17.84
N SER A 334 -14.74 11.58 -19.12
CA SER A 334 -13.36 11.93 -19.50
C SER A 334 -12.94 13.29 -18.98
N GLU A 335 -13.86 14.23 -18.80
CA GLU A 335 -13.59 15.54 -18.22
C GLU A 335 -13.32 15.45 -16.72
N ALA A 336 -14.13 14.71 -15.97
CA ALA A 336 -13.88 14.49 -14.55
C ALA A 336 -12.54 13.81 -14.30
N ILE A 337 -12.22 12.77 -15.08
CA ILE A 337 -10.93 12.06 -14.99
C ILE A 337 -9.78 13.00 -15.37
N HIS A 338 -9.94 13.83 -16.37
CA HIS A 338 -8.93 14.82 -16.76
C HIS A 338 -8.62 15.76 -15.59
N LEU A 339 -9.62 16.45 -15.04
CA LEU A 339 -9.42 17.39 -13.94
C LEU A 339 -8.79 16.73 -12.71
N TYR A 340 -9.30 15.56 -12.34
CA TYR A 340 -8.75 14.78 -11.22
C TYR A 340 -7.29 14.36 -11.48
N SER A 341 -6.99 13.82 -12.65
CA SER A 341 -5.65 13.33 -12.99
C SER A 341 -4.62 14.46 -13.07
N GLU A 342 -5.00 15.64 -13.56
CA GLU A 342 -4.12 16.81 -13.59
C GLU A 342 -3.83 17.33 -12.17
N ALA A 343 -4.85 17.36 -11.29
CA ALA A 343 -4.65 17.68 -9.88
C ALA A 343 -3.76 16.64 -9.18
N ALA A 344 -3.95 15.34 -9.47
CA ALA A 344 -3.13 14.27 -8.94
C ALA A 344 -1.67 14.38 -9.42
N ARG A 345 -1.40 14.75 -10.69
CA ARG A 345 -0.03 14.99 -11.19
C ARG A 345 0.69 16.04 -10.36
N LEU A 346 0.03 17.17 -10.12
CA LEU A 346 0.58 18.28 -9.34
C LEU A 346 0.86 17.84 -7.88
N ALA A 347 -0.08 17.12 -7.27
CA ALA A 347 0.07 16.61 -5.91
C ALA A 347 1.21 15.58 -5.79
N PHE A 348 1.32 14.65 -6.75
CA PHE A 348 2.40 13.66 -6.77
C PHE A 348 3.78 14.29 -7.06
N ALA A 349 3.85 15.36 -7.85
CA ALA A 349 5.08 16.10 -8.06
C ALA A 349 5.59 16.70 -6.74
N ASP A 350 4.71 17.34 -5.96
CA ASP A 350 5.04 17.91 -4.65
C ASP A 350 5.37 16.81 -3.63
N ARG A 351 4.56 15.74 -3.58
CA ARG A 351 4.76 14.59 -2.71
C ARG A 351 6.15 13.98 -2.86
N ASN A 352 6.56 13.72 -4.10
CA ASN A 352 7.83 13.06 -4.37
C ASN A 352 9.05 13.91 -4.03
N GLN A 353 8.88 15.21 -3.88
CA GLN A 353 9.95 16.11 -3.48
C GLN A 353 9.97 16.41 -1.99
N TYR A 354 8.82 16.59 -1.35
CA TYR A 354 8.75 17.18 -0.02
C TYR A 354 8.33 16.22 1.09
N VAL A 355 7.58 15.14 0.78
CA VAL A 355 6.95 14.34 1.83
C VAL A 355 7.77 13.11 2.19
N ALA A 356 8.16 13.03 3.46
CA ALA A 356 8.89 11.91 4.07
C ALA A 356 8.78 11.96 5.60
N ASP A 357 9.45 11.05 6.31
CA ASP A 357 9.61 11.09 7.78
C ASP A 357 10.74 12.04 8.16
N VAL A 358 10.52 13.32 7.94
CA VAL A 358 11.45 14.41 8.32
C VAL A 358 10.65 15.53 9.00
N VAL A 359 11.31 16.27 9.90
CA VAL A 359 10.65 17.30 10.72
C VAL A 359 10.25 18.56 9.94
N ASP A 360 10.84 18.77 8.78
CA ASP A 360 10.73 19.98 7.96
C ASP A 360 9.82 19.78 6.72
N VAL A 361 8.94 18.76 6.74
CA VAL A 361 7.89 18.67 5.72
C VAL A 361 6.99 19.90 5.82
N PRO A 362 6.85 20.70 4.74
CA PRO A 362 6.08 21.94 4.80
C PRO A 362 4.56 21.66 4.70
N VAL A 363 4.00 20.87 5.65
CA VAL A 363 2.61 20.39 5.60
C VAL A 363 1.63 21.56 5.48
N THR A 364 1.79 22.61 6.30
CA THR A 364 0.92 23.79 6.24
C THR A 364 1.03 24.54 4.92
N GLY A 365 2.23 24.56 4.31
CA GLY A 365 2.45 25.17 3.01
C GLY A 365 1.87 24.36 1.86
N LEU A 366 1.99 23.03 1.93
CA LEU A 366 1.42 22.09 0.93
C LEU A 366 -0.11 22.13 0.92
N LEU A 367 -0.74 22.42 2.06
CA LEU A 367 -2.20 22.53 2.21
C LEU A 367 -2.69 23.98 2.27
N ASP A 368 -1.82 24.98 2.03
CA ASP A 368 -2.20 26.37 2.00
C ASP A 368 -3.18 26.65 0.85
N LYS A 369 -4.32 27.27 1.14
CA LYS A 369 -5.37 27.53 0.15
C LYS A 369 -4.91 28.42 -1.00
N GLY A 370 -4.05 29.40 -0.74
CA GLY A 370 -3.50 30.27 -1.77
C GLY A 370 -2.55 29.52 -2.70
N TYR A 371 -1.68 28.68 -2.13
CA TYR A 371 -0.83 27.78 -2.88
C TYR A 371 -1.63 26.79 -3.74
N LEU A 372 -2.64 26.13 -3.17
CA LEU A 372 -3.49 25.19 -3.88
C LEU A 372 -4.27 25.86 -5.03
N ALA A 373 -4.78 27.09 -4.82
CA ALA A 373 -5.43 27.85 -5.86
C ALA A 373 -4.46 28.17 -7.03
N GLN A 374 -3.22 28.57 -6.74
CA GLN A 374 -2.19 28.79 -7.75
C GLN A 374 -1.88 27.52 -8.53
N ARG A 375 -1.72 26.39 -7.84
CA ARG A 375 -1.50 25.09 -8.48
C ARG A 375 -2.70 24.68 -9.34
N GLY A 376 -3.93 24.87 -8.86
CA GLY A 376 -5.17 24.57 -9.57
C GLY A 376 -5.35 25.38 -10.87
N HIS A 377 -4.81 26.61 -10.95
CA HIS A 377 -4.80 27.39 -12.19
C HIS A 377 -3.94 26.80 -13.32
N LEU A 378 -2.99 25.91 -13.00
CA LEU A 378 -2.21 25.19 -14.01
C LEU A 378 -3.02 24.12 -14.75
N ILE A 379 -4.16 23.72 -14.21
CA ILE A 379 -5.05 22.72 -14.81
C ILE A 379 -5.83 23.38 -15.95
N GLY A 380 -5.36 23.18 -17.17
CA GLY A 380 -5.99 23.67 -18.40
C GLY A 380 -6.95 22.64 -19.02
N ASN A 381 -7.27 22.82 -20.31
CA ASN A 381 -8.14 21.91 -21.06
C ASN A 381 -7.41 20.70 -21.67
N ARG A 382 -6.09 20.68 -21.61
CA ARG A 382 -5.23 19.62 -22.12
C ARG A 382 -4.33 19.09 -21.02
N SER A 383 -3.92 17.83 -21.14
CA SER A 383 -2.96 17.22 -20.22
C SER A 383 -1.64 18.01 -20.22
N MET A 384 -1.11 18.24 -19.00
CA MET A 384 0.22 18.82 -18.83
C MET A 384 1.35 17.77 -18.98
N GLY A 385 1.01 16.50 -19.20
CA GLY A 385 1.99 15.41 -19.28
C GLY A 385 2.61 15.10 -17.92
N VAL A 386 3.80 15.64 -17.64
CA VAL A 386 4.49 15.50 -16.35
C VAL A 386 4.53 16.85 -15.64
N ALA A 387 3.94 16.92 -14.47
CA ALA A 387 3.95 18.10 -13.62
C ALA A 387 5.31 18.29 -12.93
N GLN A 388 5.71 19.55 -12.78
CA GLN A 388 6.84 19.91 -11.93
C GLN A 388 6.35 20.19 -10.49
N PRO A 389 7.17 19.93 -9.48
CA PRO A 389 6.85 20.31 -8.11
C PRO A 389 6.71 21.83 -8.02
N GLY A 390 5.82 22.29 -7.16
CA GLY A 390 5.69 23.70 -6.86
C GLY A 390 6.70 24.15 -5.80
N ASN A 391 6.49 25.36 -5.30
CA ASN A 391 7.27 25.89 -4.18
C ASN A 391 6.31 26.29 -3.04
N PRO A 392 5.83 25.33 -2.24
CA PRO A 392 4.91 25.64 -1.15
C PRO A 392 5.60 26.52 -0.09
N PRO A 393 4.86 27.37 0.62
CA PRO A 393 5.42 28.19 1.69
C PRO A 393 6.25 27.35 2.68
N ARG A 394 7.43 27.85 3.04
CA ARG A 394 8.42 27.22 3.94
C ARG A 394 9.08 25.93 3.41
N ALA A 395 8.96 25.63 2.12
CA ALA A 395 9.67 24.50 1.53
C ALA A 395 11.19 24.74 1.55
N LEU A 396 11.93 23.68 1.86
CA LEU A 396 13.37 23.63 1.66
C LEU A 396 13.70 22.98 0.31
N ALA A 397 14.86 23.32 -0.25
CA ALA A 397 15.34 22.65 -1.45
C ALA A 397 15.57 21.16 -1.20
N ARG A 398 14.89 20.30 -1.95
CA ARG A 398 14.97 18.83 -1.85
C ARG A 398 15.09 18.21 -3.22
N GLY A 399 15.78 17.07 -3.29
CA GLY A 399 15.81 16.21 -4.45
C GLY A 399 14.51 15.40 -4.60
N ARG A 400 14.21 15.05 -5.85
CA ARG A 400 13.03 14.25 -6.19
C ARG A 400 13.29 12.76 -5.95
N ASP A 401 12.39 12.10 -5.25
CA ASP A 401 12.34 10.64 -5.14
C ASP A 401 11.69 10.05 -6.40
N ALA A 402 12.37 9.11 -7.03
CA ALA A 402 11.91 8.42 -8.25
C ALA A 402 11.77 6.90 -8.03
N THR A 403 11.88 6.42 -6.80
CA THR A 403 11.79 4.98 -6.47
C THR A 403 10.38 4.48 -6.72
N PRO A 404 10.22 3.33 -7.43
CA PRO A 404 8.92 2.70 -7.63
C PRO A 404 8.28 2.28 -6.30
N GLU A 405 6.97 2.43 -6.17
CA GLU A 405 6.18 1.88 -5.07
C GLU A 405 5.16 0.89 -5.65
N LEU A 406 5.24 -0.38 -5.24
CA LEU A 406 4.38 -1.45 -5.74
C LEU A 406 3.16 -1.67 -4.84
N PRO A 407 2.05 -2.17 -5.41
CA PRO A 407 0.83 -2.39 -4.66
C PRO A 407 0.88 -3.71 -3.87
N SER A 408 0.77 -3.67 -2.56
CA SER A 408 0.30 -4.74 -1.66
C SER A 408 -0.22 -4.09 -0.39
N THR A 409 -1.08 -4.68 0.36
CA THR A 409 -1.61 -4.09 1.61
C THR A 409 -2.98 -4.69 1.92
N SER A 410 -3.48 -4.52 3.15
CA SER A 410 -4.87 -4.77 3.54
C SER A 410 -5.46 -3.54 4.24
N HIS A 411 -6.78 -3.32 4.11
CA HIS A 411 -7.47 -2.26 4.81
C HIS A 411 -8.64 -2.80 5.65
N ILE A 412 -8.91 -2.13 6.77
CA ILE A 412 -9.92 -2.46 7.77
C ILE A 412 -10.68 -1.17 8.11
N SER A 413 -12.01 -1.21 8.00
CA SER A 413 -12.90 -0.14 8.46
C SER A 413 -13.94 -0.72 9.43
N ILE A 414 -14.05 -0.14 10.62
CA ILE A 414 -14.96 -0.62 11.66
C ILE A 414 -15.63 0.57 12.36
N VAL A 415 -16.91 0.41 12.65
CA VAL A 415 -17.63 1.28 13.60
C VAL A 415 -18.33 0.39 14.61
N ASP A 416 -18.12 0.63 15.91
CA ASP A 416 -18.74 -0.13 16.99
C ASP A 416 -20.05 0.50 17.48
N LYS A 417 -20.72 -0.19 18.41
CA LYS A 417 -22.00 0.23 18.98
C LYS A 417 -21.95 1.56 19.73
N SER A 418 -20.78 2.01 20.15
CA SER A 418 -20.60 3.32 20.81
C SER A 418 -20.35 4.46 19.84
N GLY A 419 -20.20 4.17 18.55
CA GLY A 419 -19.80 5.12 17.52
C GLY A 419 -18.28 5.32 17.41
N MET A 420 -17.48 4.58 18.20
CA MET A 420 -16.04 4.56 17.99
C MET A 420 -15.74 3.96 16.61
N ALA A 421 -14.83 4.59 15.86
CA ALA A 421 -14.48 4.14 14.53
C ALA A 421 -12.98 3.91 14.38
N VAL A 422 -12.64 2.91 13.55
CA VAL A 422 -11.28 2.60 13.14
C VAL A 422 -11.20 2.60 11.61
N ALA A 423 -10.18 3.27 11.07
CA ALA A 423 -9.69 3.08 9.72
C ALA A 423 -8.22 2.65 9.81
N MET A 424 -7.90 1.40 9.46
CA MET A 424 -6.55 0.86 9.58
C MET A 424 -6.06 0.28 8.27
N THR A 425 -4.90 0.72 7.83
CA THR A 425 -4.20 0.12 6.68
C THR A 425 -2.92 -0.53 7.16
N SER A 426 -2.70 -1.79 6.81
CA SER A 426 -1.56 -2.60 7.24
C SER A 426 -0.88 -3.28 6.06
N SER A 427 0.45 -3.39 6.10
CA SER A 427 1.24 -3.87 4.98
C SER A 427 2.49 -4.61 5.43
N ILE A 428 2.94 -5.56 4.59
CA ILE A 428 4.31 -6.08 4.58
C ILE A 428 5.07 -5.58 3.34
N GLU A 429 4.54 -4.63 2.62
CA GLU A 429 4.92 -3.88 1.41
C GLU A 429 4.62 -4.67 0.13
N ASP A 430 5.55 -5.41 -0.47
CA ASP A 430 5.35 -6.17 -1.71
C ASP A 430 4.62 -7.50 -1.45
N GLY A 431 4.12 -8.17 -2.48
CA GLY A 431 3.49 -9.48 -2.33
C GLY A 431 4.40 -10.47 -1.62
N PHE A 432 3.95 -11.02 -0.49
CA PHE A 432 4.74 -11.88 0.40
C PHE A 432 5.97 -11.19 1.04
N GLY A 433 6.03 -9.87 1.05
CA GLY A 433 7.07 -9.08 1.70
C GLY A 433 8.47 -9.38 1.19
N SER A 434 9.42 -9.56 2.08
CA SER A 434 10.80 -9.94 1.76
C SER A 434 10.96 -11.40 1.27
N ARG A 435 9.88 -12.16 1.19
CA ARG A 435 9.81 -13.62 0.98
C ARG A 435 10.45 -14.44 2.10
N LEU A 436 10.87 -13.81 3.19
CA LEU A 436 11.38 -14.51 4.36
C LEU A 436 10.24 -14.86 5.30
N MET A 437 10.11 -16.15 5.62
CA MET A 437 9.16 -16.65 6.59
C MET A 437 9.87 -17.09 7.87
N VAL A 438 9.39 -16.68 9.02
CA VAL A 438 9.91 -17.07 10.33
C VAL A 438 8.77 -17.38 11.28
N ASN A 439 8.86 -18.46 12.02
CA ASN A 439 7.83 -18.85 13.01
C ASN A 439 6.37 -18.81 12.47
N GLY A 440 6.19 -19.06 11.18
CA GLY A 440 4.88 -19.12 10.53
C GLY A 440 4.32 -17.79 10.02
N TYR A 441 5.06 -16.68 10.05
CA TYR A 441 4.66 -15.40 9.47
C TYR A 441 5.75 -14.84 8.54
N LEU A 442 5.34 -14.01 7.58
CA LEU A 442 6.23 -13.36 6.62
C LEU A 442 6.77 -12.04 7.18
N LEU A 443 8.03 -11.73 6.84
CA LEU A 443 8.66 -10.46 7.15
C LEU A 443 8.47 -9.46 6.02
N ASN A 444 8.34 -8.18 6.41
CA ASN A 444 8.19 -7.07 5.48
C ASN A 444 9.43 -6.85 4.62
N ASN A 445 9.24 -6.17 3.49
CA ASN A 445 10.32 -5.55 2.70
C ASN A 445 10.20 -4.03 2.70
N GLN A 446 9.70 -3.45 3.79
CA GLN A 446 9.22 -2.07 3.84
C GLN A 446 10.31 -1.02 3.59
N LEU A 447 11.59 -1.38 3.79
CA LEU A 447 12.68 -0.43 3.55
C LEU A 447 12.84 -0.08 2.07
N THR A 448 12.27 -0.87 1.14
CA THR A 448 12.24 -0.52 -0.30
C THR A 448 11.30 0.64 -0.63
N ASP A 449 10.48 1.10 0.32
CA ASP A 449 9.74 2.35 0.20
C ASP A 449 10.63 3.60 0.41
N PHE A 450 11.85 3.45 0.88
CA PHE A 450 12.85 4.52 0.81
C PHE A 450 13.34 4.75 -0.63
N SER A 451 13.83 5.96 -0.88
CA SER A 451 14.60 6.22 -2.09
C SER A 451 15.86 5.35 -2.13
N PHE A 452 16.12 4.70 -3.26
CA PHE A 452 17.35 3.91 -3.47
C PHE A 452 18.58 4.80 -3.64
N THR A 453 18.37 6.12 -3.87
CA THR A 453 19.44 7.11 -3.96
C THR A 453 19.29 8.17 -2.87
N SER A 454 20.38 8.62 -2.29
CA SER A 454 20.39 9.68 -1.26
C SER A 454 20.25 11.09 -1.84
N VAL A 455 20.59 11.24 -3.13
CA VAL A 455 20.51 12.50 -3.88
C VAL A 455 19.84 12.26 -5.23
N ASP A 456 19.24 13.30 -5.81
CA ASP A 456 18.71 13.27 -7.15
C ASP A 456 19.79 13.57 -8.21
N ALA A 457 19.40 13.66 -9.49
CA ALA A 457 20.31 13.96 -10.59
C ALA A 457 20.98 15.35 -10.52
N ALA A 458 20.41 16.27 -9.74
CA ALA A 458 20.98 17.61 -9.49
C ALA A 458 21.88 17.65 -8.24
N GLY A 459 22.06 16.52 -7.54
CA GLY A 459 22.84 16.42 -6.30
C GLY A 459 22.09 16.93 -5.07
N LEU A 460 20.80 17.20 -5.16
CA LEU A 460 19.98 17.62 -4.02
C LEU A 460 19.59 16.42 -3.14
N PRO A 461 19.63 16.57 -1.80
CA PRO A 461 19.28 15.48 -0.90
C PRO A 461 17.80 15.09 -1.01
N VAL A 462 17.52 13.81 -1.23
CA VAL A 462 16.14 13.26 -1.28
C VAL A 462 15.59 13.17 0.14
N ALA A 463 14.39 13.73 0.36
CA ALA A 463 13.76 13.72 1.67
C ALA A 463 13.54 12.28 2.19
N ASN A 464 13.14 11.36 1.30
CA ASN A 464 12.83 9.95 1.61
C ASN A 464 14.05 9.02 1.51
N ARG A 465 15.29 9.51 1.63
CA ARG A 465 16.49 8.65 1.65
C ARG A 465 16.58 7.81 2.93
N VAL A 466 17.29 6.70 2.87
CA VAL A 466 17.54 5.83 4.03
C VAL A 466 18.36 6.59 5.09
N GLU A 467 17.91 6.56 6.33
CA GLU A 467 18.63 7.04 7.51
C GLU A 467 18.33 6.11 8.71
N PRO A 468 19.26 5.92 9.65
CA PRO A 468 19.04 5.09 10.85
C PRO A 468 17.81 5.51 11.64
N GLY A 469 16.97 4.56 12.01
CA GLY A 469 15.78 4.78 12.82
C GLY A 469 14.62 5.52 12.13
N LYS A 470 14.79 5.95 10.89
CA LYS A 470 13.78 6.64 10.09
C LYS A 470 12.70 5.67 9.60
N ARG A 471 11.49 6.16 9.43
CA ARG A 471 10.39 5.44 8.80
C ARG A 471 10.36 5.74 7.30
N PRO A 472 10.22 4.75 6.42
CA PRO A 472 10.02 5.01 5.00
C PRO A 472 8.69 5.71 4.77
N ARG A 473 8.63 6.60 3.76
CA ARG A 473 7.36 7.20 3.33
C ARG A 473 6.34 6.12 3.05
N SER A 474 5.07 6.40 3.35
CA SER A 474 3.93 5.55 3.05
C SER A 474 2.93 6.25 2.15
N SER A 475 2.22 5.47 1.35
CA SER A 475 1.03 5.91 0.61
C SER A 475 -0.27 5.37 1.21
N MET A 476 -0.20 4.60 2.29
CA MET A 476 -1.38 4.13 3.01
C MET A 476 -2.22 5.32 3.49
N SER A 477 -3.49 5.34 3.09
CA SER A 477 -4.39 6.48 3.28
C SER A 477 -5.68 6.04 3.98
N PRO A 478 -5.60 5.57 5.25
CA PRO A 478 -6.81 5.41 6.03
C PRO A 478 -7.43 6.79 6.26
N LEU A 479 -8.76 6.89 6.13
CA LEU A 479 -9.50 8.14 6.32
C LEU A 479 -10.72 7.96 7.20
N LEU A 480 -11.05 9.02 7.92
CA LEU A 480 -12.33 9.26 8.58
C LEU A 480 -12.91 10.56 8.03
N VAL A 481 -14.18 10.53 7.64
CA VAL A 481 -14.89 11.67 7.05
C VAL A 481 -16.00 12.09 8.00
N PHE A 482 -16.11 13.38 8.25
CA PHE A 482 -17.08 13.97 9.14
C PHE A 482 -17.93 15.01 8.41
N ASP A 483 -19.21 15.08 8.75
CA ASP A 483 -20.03 16.25 8.41
C ASP A 483 -19.52 17.48 9.15
N LYS A 484 -19.15 18.51 8.42
CA LYS A 484 -18.51 19.69 8.99
C LYS A 484 -19.44 20.52 9.87
N ALA A 485 -20.74 20.46 9.63
CA ALA A 485 -21.71 21.26 10.39
C ALA A 485 -22.06 20.61 11.73
N SER A 486 -22.22 19.29 11.76
CA SER A 486 -22.58 18.53 12.97
C SER A 486 -21.37 17.95 13.71
N GLY A 487 -20.24 17.75 13.04
CA GLY A 487 -19.09 17.02 13.56
C GLY A 487 -19.32 15.51 13.64
N GLU A 488 -20.41 15.00 13.08
CA GLU A 488 -20.72 13.57 13.10
C GLU A 488 -19.87 12.78 12.10
N LEU A 489 -19.44 11.59 12.51
CA LEU A 489 -18.74 10.65 11.62
C LEU A 489 -19.68 10.20 10.50
N GLU A 490 -19.29 10.43 9.25
CA GLU A 490 -19.99 9.98 8.06
C GLU A 490 -19.39 8.71 7.45
N MET A 491 -18.04 8.56 7.51
CA MET A 491 -17.41 7.45 6.80
C MET A 491 -16.04 7.08 7.38
N SER A 492 -15.73 5.78 7.37
CA SER A 492 -14.39 5.22 7.50
C SER A 492 -14.03 4.53 6.19
N LEU A 493 -12.85 4.81 5.64
CA LEU A 493 -12.46 4.37 4.30
C LEU A 493 -10.97 4.18 4.16
N GLY A 494 -10.56 3.26 3.30
CA GLY A 494 -9.20 3.12 2.82
C GLY A 494 -9.06 1.99 1.80
N SER A 495 -7.85 1.81 1.30
CA SER A 495 -7.54 0.82 0.26
C SER A 495 -6.11 0.31 0.41
N PRO A 496 -5.82 -0.92 -0.01
CA PRO A 496 -4.50 -1.33 -0.48
C PRO A 496 -4.20 -0.77 -1.88
N GLY A 497 -2.93 -0.90 -2.33
CA GLY A 497 -2.57 -0.56 -3.71
C GLY A 497 -1.27 0.24 -3.89
N GLY A 498 -0.33 0.25 -2.92
CA GLY A 498 0.89 1.06 -3.00
C GLY A 498 0.57 2.54 -3.22
N SER A 499 1.29 3.23 -4.09
CA SER A 499 1.04 4.65 -4.37
C SER A 499 -0.29 4.91 -5.11
N ALA A 500 -0.90 3.90 -5.75
CA ALA A 500 -2.24 4.02 -6.33
C ALA A 500 -3.37 4.12 -5.28
N ILE A 501 -3.11 3.77 -4.01
CA ILE A 501 -4.06 3.93 -2.90
C ILE A 501 -4.66 5.34 -2.89
N ILE A 502 -3.83 6.37 -3.10
CA ILE A 502 -4.25 7.77 -3.09
C ILE A 502 -5.36 8.01 -4.15
N ASN A 503 -5.18 7.46 -5.36
CA ASN A 503 -6.17 7.60 -6.43
C ASN A 503 -7.42 6.74 -6.18
N TYR A 504 -7.29 5.54 -5.61
CA TYR A 504 -8.43 4.68 -5.29
C TYR A 504 -9.33 5.30 -4.22
N VAL A 505 -8.72 5.80 -3.15
CA VAL A 505 -9.43 6.51 -2.09
C VAL A 505 -10.01 7.83 -2.59
N GLY A 506 -9.23 8.60 -3.39
CA GLY A 506 -9.69 9.85 -4.00
C GLY A 506 -10.89 9.64 -4.94
N LYS A 507 -10.90 8.57 -5.76
CA LYS A 507 -12.06 8.20 -6.58
C LYS A 507 -13.31 7.97 -5.72
N ALA A 508 -13.17 7.23 -4.62
CA ALA A 508 -14.30 6.94 -3.73
C ALA A 508 -14.81 8.22 -3.03
N LEU A 509 -13.91 9.10 -2.59
CA LEU A 509 -14.28 10.42 -2.06
C LEU A 509 -15.00 11.27 -3.11
N LEU A 510 -14.49 11.36 -4.33
CA LEU A 510 -15.14 12.10 -5.42
C LEU A 510 -16.56 11.57 -5.69
N GLY A 511 -16.72 10.24 -5.71
CA GLY A 511 -18.03 9.60 -5.87
C GLY A 511 -19.03 9.95 -4.78
N THR A 512 -18.61 9.95 -3.53
CA THR A 512 -19.47 10.22 -2.38
C THR A 512 -19.71 11.71 -2.16
N GLN A 513 -18.70 12.56 -2.33
CA GLN A 513 -18.76 13.98 -1.99
C GLN A 513 -19.36 14.86 -3.10
N ASP A 514 -19.09 14.54 -4.36
CA ASP A 514 -19.54 15.37 -5.49
C ASP A 514 -20.69 14.71 -6.29
N TRP A 515 -20.71 13.37 -6.40
CA TRP A 515 -21.67 12.72 -7.30
C TRP A 515 -22.88 12.12 -6.59
N GLY A 516 -22.93 12.19 -5.26
CA GLY A 516 -24.05 11.69 -4.46
C GLY A 516 -24.20 10.16 -4.50
N LEU A 517 -23.13 9.43 -4.83
CA LEU A 517 -23.11 7.98 -4.78
C LEU A 517 -22.95 7.52 -3.34
N ASN A 518 -23.59 6.39 -2.99
CA ASN A 518 -23.20 5.73 -1.75
C ASN A 518 -21.80 5.08 -1.90
N LEU A 519 -21.18 4.72 -0.78
CA LEU A 519 -19.82 4.23 -0.78
C LEU A 519 -19.62 2.98 -1.64
N GLN A 520 -20.57 2.02 -1.64
CA GLN A 520 -20.46 0.83 -2.50
C GLN A 520 -20.51 1.20 -3.99
N GLN A 521 -21.39 2.11 -4.37
CA GLN A 521 -21.48 2.60 -5.76
C GLN A 521 -20.19 3.31 -6.18
N ALA A 522 -19.62 4.15 -5.28
CA ALA A 522 -18.36 4.85 -5.54
C ALA A 522 -17.17 3.88 -5.67
N ILE A 523 -17.13 2.82 -4.86
CA ILE A 523 -16.13 1.74 -4.96
C ILE A 523 -16.25 1.00 -6.29
N ASN A 524 -17.47 0.74 -6.76
CA ASN A 524 -17.73 0.00 -7.99
C ASN A 524 -17.30 0.75 -9.27
N LEU A 525 -17.12 2.06 -9.23
CA LEU A 525 -16.62 2.82 -10.38
C LEU A 525 -15.28 2.26 -10.86
N PRO A 526 -15.02 2.24 -12.19
CA PRO A 526 -13.70 1.95 -12.72
C PRO A 526 -12.63 2.82 -12.05
N ASN A 527 -11.49 2.23 -11.75
CA ASN A 527 -10.37 2.95 -11.17
C ASN A 527 -9.68 3.84 -12.22
N PHE A 528 -9.24 5.00 -11.78
CA PHE A 528 -8.53 5.98 -12.61
C PHE A 528 -7.61 6.88 -11.77
N GLY A 529 -6.67 7.55 -12.42
CA GLY A 529 -5.83 8.56 -11.80
C GLY A 529 -4.51 8.75 -12.52
N SER A 530 -3.60 9.50 -11.91
CA SER A 530 -2.22 9.63 -12.35
C SER A 530 -1.30 9.74 -11.13
N ARG A 531 -0.11 9.18 -11.25
CA ARG A 531 0.97 9.31 -10.27
C ARG A 531 2.12 10.16 -10.80
N ASN A 532 1.75 11.18 -11.61
CA ASN A 532 2.63 12.06 -12.38
C ASN A 532 3.36 11.36 -13.53
N GLY A 533 2.74 10.35 -14.09
CA GLY A 533 3.10 9.64 -15.32
C GLY A 533 1.89 9.58 -16.27
N PRO A 534 1.67 8.50 -17.00
CA PRO A 534 0.46 8.29 -17.79
C PRO A 534 -0.81 8.42 -16.95
N THR A 535 -1.93 8.72 -17.59
CA THR A 535 -3.24 8.56 -16.94
C THR A 535 -3.60 7.09 -16.95
N GLU A 536 -3.67 6.51 -15.76
CA GLU A 536 -3.95 5.10 -15.55
C GLU A 536 -5.47 4.89 -15.49
N LEU A 537 -5.96 3.94 -16.28
CA LEU A 537 -7.39 3.58 -16.34
C LEU A 537 -7.53 2.07 -16.21
N GLU A 538 -8.58 1.64 -15.54
CA GLU A 538 -8.85 0.22 -15.35
C GLU A 538 -9.24 -0.47 -16.66
N GLN A 539 -8.43 -1.45 -17.06
CA GLN A 539 -8.62 -2.24 -18.27
C GLN A 539 -9.91 -3.05 -18.20
N GLY A 540 -10.64 -3.10 -19.32
CA GLY A 540 -11.87 -3.88 -19.47
C GLY A 540 -13.09 -3.29 -18.75
N ARG A 541 -12.94 -2.18 -18.02
CA ARG A 541 -14.04 -1.52 -17.29
C ARG A 541 -14.23 -0.05 -17.64
N THR A 542 -13.20 0.61 -18.16
CA THR A 542 -13.31 2.00 -18.63
C THR A 542 -13.91 2.02 -20.02
N PRO A 543 -15.01 2.77 -20.27
CA PRO A 543 -15.63 2.86 -21.60
C PRO A 543 -14.68 3.46 -22.64
N ASP A 544 -14.71 2.96 -23.87
CA ASP A 544 -13.85 3.45 -24.95
C ASP A 544 -14.03 4.96 -25.22
N ALA A 545 -15.25 5.47 -25.14
CA ALA A 545 -15.53 6.90 -25.29
C ALA A 545 -14.76 7.75 -24.26
N VAL A 546 -14.60 7.27 -23.02
CA VAL A 546 -13.81 7.94 -22.00
C VAL A 546 -12.32 7.93 -22.36
N VAL A 547 -11.80 6.79 -22.82
CA VAL A 547 -10.41 6.66 -23.28
C VAL A 547 -10.14 7.62 -24.43
N GLN A 548 -11.00 7.68 -25.44
CA GLN A 548 -10.84 8.58 -26.58
C GLN A 548 -10.95 10.05 -26.18
N GLY A 549 -11.87 10.38 -25.26
CA GLY A 549 -12.01 11.73 -24.73
C GLY A 549 -10.73 12.23 -24.02
N LEU A 550 -10.05 11.36 -23.27
CA LEU A 550 -8.77 11.68 -22.64
C LEU A 550 -7.64 11.82 -23.65
N LYS A 551 -7.54 10.92 -24.64
CA LYS A 551 -6.55 11.03 -25.72
C LYS A 551 -6.72 12.30 -26.52
N ALA A 552 -7.96 12.72 -26.80
CA ALA A 552 -8.25 14.00 -27.48
C ALA A 552 -7.77 15.21 -26.67
N ARG A 553 -7.73 15.12 -25.34
CA ARG A 553 -7.14 16.12 -24.44
C ARG A 553 -5.62 16.00 -24.32
N GLY A 554 -4.97 15.06 -25.02
CA GLY A 554 -3.53 14.88 -25.06
C GLY A 554 -2.97 14.03 -23.91
N HIS A 555 -3.81 13.24 -23.20
CA HIS A 555 -3.31 12.30 -22.23
C HIS A 555 -2.60 11.13 -22.89
N GLU A 556 -1.44 10.77 -22.37
CA GLU A 556 -0.93 9.42 -22.48
C GLU A 556 -1.78 8.54 -21.57
N VAL A 557 -2.45 7.53 -22.13
CA VAL A 557 -3.37 6.66 -21.41
C VAL A 557 -2.76 5.27 -21.28
N LEU A 558 -2.66 4.77 -20.04
CA LEU A 558 -2.26 3.41 -19.72
C LEU A 558 -3.48 2.62 -19.23
N LEU A 559 -3.89 1.64 -20.02
CA LEU A 559 -4.89 0.65 -19.59
C LEU A 559 -4.16 -0.52 -18.92
N ASN A 560 -4.41 -0.72 -17.65
CA ASN A 560 -3.80 -1.79 -16.87
C ASN A 560 -4.81 -2.40 -15.89
N GLU A 561 -4.47 -3.57 -15.36
CA GLU A 561 -5.20 -4.15 -14.24
C GLU A 561 -5.00 -3.26 -13.00
N GLN A 562 -6.07 -2.65 -12.49
CA GLN A 562 -6.04 -1.82 -11.31
C GLN A 562 -6.80 -2.50 -10.17
N THR A 563 -6.08 -3.30 -9.40
CA THR A 563 -6.66 -4.05 -8.30
C THR A 563 -6.67 -3.23 -7.03
N SER A 564 -7.67 -2.35 -6.89
CA SER A 564 -7.99 -1.76 -5.59
C SER A 564 -8.55 -2.83 -4.65
N GLY A 565 -8.64 -2.51 -3.37
CA GLY A 565 -9.23 -3.36 -2.34
C GLY A 565 -9.92 -2.48 -1.32
N LEU A 566 -10.67 -1.50 -1.82
CA LEU A 566 -11.39 -0.53 -0.99
C LEU A 566 -12.30 -1.25 0.00
N GLN A 567 -12.21 -0.86 1.27
CA GLN A 567 -13.10 -1.27 2.33
C GLN A 567 -13.59 0.01 3.03
N GLY A 568 -14.84 0.04 3.40
CA GLY A 568 -15.35 1.19 4.13
C GLY A 568 -16.67 0.96 4.80
N VAL A 569 -17.00 1.88 5.70
CA VAL A 569 -18.27 1.97 6.41
C VAL A 569 -18.78 3.39 6.25
N GLN A 570 -20.01 3.56 5.81
CA GLN A 570 -20.65 4.87 5.61
C GLN A 570 -21.95 4.95 6.42
N ARG A 571 -22.18 6.09 7.06
CA ARG A 571 -23.46 6.37 7.72
C ARG A 571 -24.59 6.51 6.70
N HIS A 572 -25.76 5.99 7.03
CA HIS A 572 -26.99 6.20 6.30
C HIS A 572 -28.19 6.33 7.27
N ALA A 573 -29.38 6.67 6.76
CA ALA A 573 -30.55 6.97 7.58
C ALA A 573 -30.98 5.87 8.57
N GLY A 574 -30.56 4.62 8.36
CA GLY A 574 -30.90 3.47 9.22
C GLY A 574 -29.73 2.89 10.01
N GLY A 575 -28.57 3.54 10.00
CA GLY A 575 -27.34 3.02 10.63
C GLY A 575 -26.11 3.11 9.73
N TRP A 576 -25.50 1.97 9.41
CA TRP A 576 -24.24 1.88 8.69
C TRP A 576 -24.34 1.02 7.43
N LEU A 577 -23.79 1.51 6.33
CA LEU A 577 -23.55 0.77 5.11
C LEU A 577 -22.09 0.29 5.09
N GLY A 578 -21.86 -1.00 5.17
CA GLY A 578 -20.57 -1.61 4.90
C GLY A 578 -20.36 -1.80 3.40
N ALA A 579 -19.18 -1.47 2.91
CA ALA A 579 -18.82 -1.57 1.50
C ALA A 579 -17.48 -2.27 1.32
N ALA A 580 -17.37 -3.07 0.24
CA ALA A 580 -16.18 -3.81 -0.09
C ALA A 580 -15.92 -3.83 -1.61
N ASP A 581 -14.65 -3.91 -1.98
CA ASP A 581 -14.23 -3.87 -3.37
C ASP A 581 -14.62 -5.17 -4.11
N PRO A 582 -15.37 -5.08 -5.23
CA PRO A 582 -15.73 -6.25 -6.02
C PRO A 582 -14.55 -6.94 -6.72
N ARG A 583 -13.37 -6.29 -6.77
CA ARG A 583 -12.14 -6.84 -7.36
C ARG A 583 -11.44 -7.83 -6.44
N ARG A 584 -11.81 -7.87 -5.15
CA ARG A 584 -11.21 -8.74 -4.13
C ARG A 584 -12.25 -9.47 -3.30
N GLU A 585 -11.76 -10.31 -2.38
CA GLU A 585 -12.56 -11.22 -1.57
C GLU A 585 -13.25 -10.55 -0.37
N GLY A 586 -12.91 -9.28 -0.08
CA GLY A 586 -13.43 -8.55 1.06
C GLY A 586 -14.96 -8.49 1.13
N VAL A 587 -15.46 -8.40 2.34
CA VAL A 587 -16.89 -8.28 2.67
C VAL A 587 -17.08 -7.31 3.83
N ALA A 588 -18.35 -7.01 4.16
CA ALA A 588 -18.69 -6.36 5.41
C ALA A 588 -19.79 -7.13 6.14
N ARG A 589 -19.85 -6.95 7.47
CA ARG A 589 -20.87 -7.56 8.34
C ARG A 589 -21.18 -6.64 9.52
N GLY A 590 -22.46 -6.47 9.82
CA GLY A 590 -22.94 -5.65 10.94
C GLY A 590 -24.30 -6.14 11.45
N GLU A 591 -24.84 -5.44 12.44
CA GLU A 591 -26.19 -5.59 12.99
C GLU A 591 -26.90 -4.27 13.12
#